data_fe3f0b8f1e35102325a73c4c3e61710c
#
_entry.id   fe3f0b8f1e35102325a73c4c3e61710c
#
_cell.length_a   1.000
_cell.length_b   1.000
_cell.length_c   1.000
_cell.angle_alpha   90.00
_cell.angle_beta   90.00
_cell.angle_gamma   90.00
#
_symmetry.space_group_name_H-M   'P 1'
#
loop_
_entity.id
_entity.type
_entity.pdbx_description
1 polymer ?
#
loop_
_entity_poly.entity_id
_entity_poly.type
_entity_poly.pdbx_seq_one_letter_code
_entity_poly.pdbx_strand_id
1 'polypeptide(L)'
;MVAPSRQGPASEQEEILSQFWEYGLGQKVSAGAALSLLKAGMTQKAVASPSDHLLACELNLLGDPTLGLRGTIPRTPTVKGPQELPPGNLSLIIESDAPHSIVSLQDDFGLYAVTVSDESGNVVFPLNVVEDSTITITVSGPEYNAVTLRIPVR
;
A
#
# COMPACT_ATOMS: atom_id res chain seq x y z
N MET A 1 13.17 7.76 3.02
CA MET A 1 14.04 8.82 2.44
C MET A 1 15.12 8.15 1.61
N VAL A 2 15.41 8.63 0.41
CA VAL A 2 16.57 8.22 -0.38
C VAL A 2 17.63 9.30 -0.23
N ALA A 3 18.84 8.92 0.16
CA ALA A 3 19.93 9.84 0.37
C ALA A 3 21.27 9.21 -0.01
N PRO A 4 22.22 9.98 -0.56
CA PRO A 4 23.60 9.54 -0.74
C PRO A 4 24.32 9.43 0.61
N SER A 5 25.28 8.53 0.70
CA SER A 5 26.10 8.36 1.90
C SER A 5 27.15 9.46 2.09
N ARG A 6 27.40 10.28 1.06
CA ARG A 6 28.27 11.46 1.11
C ARG A 6 27.76 12.57 0.19
N GLN A 7 28.33 13.79 0.33
CA GLN A 7 27.98 14.92 -0.51
C GLN A 7 28.51 14.73 -1.95
N GLY A 8 27.60 14.83 -2.94
CA GLY A 8 27.89 14.93 -4.36
C GLY A 8 27.51 16.31 -4.92
N PRO A 9 27.77 16.58 -6.20
CA PRO A 9 27.31 17.81 -6.87
C PRO A 9 25.79 17.95 -6.80
N ALA A 10 25.30 19.16 -6.49
CA ALA A 10 23.87 19.40 -6.30
C ALA A 10 23.02 19.07 -7.54
N SER A 11 23.54 19.36 -8.74
CA SER A 11 22.85 19.06 -10.00
C SER A 11 22.62 17.58 -10.24
N GLU A 12 23.57 16.73 -9.87
CA GLU A 12 23.44 15.26 -9.99
C GLU A 12 22.41 14.73 -8.98
N GLN A 13 22.33 15.30 -7.79
CA GLN A 13 21.36 14.92 -6.77
C GLN A 13 19.91 15.25 -7.20
N GLU A 14 19.69 16.40 -7.84
CA GLU A 14 18.38 16.78 -8.36
C GLU A 14 17.90 15.83 -9.47
N GLU A 15 18.78 15.45 -10.40
CA GLU A 15 18.46 14.49 -11.45
C GLU A 15 18.09 13.11 -10.87
N ILE A 16 18.88 12.63 -9.92
CA ILE A 16 18.66 11.35 -9.22
C ILE A 16 17.32 11.34 -8.50
N LEU A 17 17.00 12.39 -7.75
CA LEU A 17 15.74 12.51 -7.04
C LEU A 17 14.56 12.59 -8.01
N SER A 18 14.68 13.33 -9.09
CA SER A 18 13.66 13.43 -10.13
C SER A 18 13.35 12.06 -10.75
N GLN A 19 14.38 11.30 -11.12
CA GLN A 19 14.22 9.95 -11.66
C GLN A 19 13.63 8.97 -10.64
N PHE A 20 14.01 9.06 -9.37
CA PHE A 20 13.40 8.25 -8.30
C PHE A 20 11.89 8.47 -8.19
N TRP A 21 11.46 9.74 -8.21
CA TRP A 21 10.05 10.07 -8.15
C TRP A 21 9.30 9.67 -9.43
N GLU A 22 9.93 9.80 -10.60
CA GLU A 22 9.36 9.34 -11.86
C GLU A 22 9.10 7.83 -11.85
N TYR A 23 10.06 7.01 -11.39
CA TYR A 23 9.83 5.58 -11.24
C TYR A 23 8.76 5.27 -10.19
N GLY A 24 8.85 5.86 -9.01
CA GLY A 24 7.94 5.57 -7.92
C GLY A 24 6.49 5.98 -8.18
N LEU A 25 6.28 7.22 -8.63
CA LEU A 25 4.95 7.77 -8.88
C LEU A 25 4.42 7.42 -10.27
N GLY A 26 5.26 7.50 -11.30
CA GLY A 26 4.87 7.24 -12.68
C GLY A 26 4.57 5.76 -12.95
N GLN A 27 5.38 4.85 -12.39
CA GLN A 27 5.19 3.41 -12.55
C GLN A 27 4.42 2.77 -11.38
N LYS A 28 4.02 3.56 -10.36
CA LYS A 28 3.28 3.11 -9.17
C LYS A 28 3.95 1.94 -8.44
N VAL A 29 5.27 1.95 -8.38
CA VAL A 29 6.05 0.91 -7.69
C VAL A 29 6.42 1.33 -6.26
N SER A 30 6.84 0.36 -5.43
CA SER A 30 7.31 0.64 -4.07
C SER A 30 8.62 1.45 -4.07
N ALA A 31 8.93 2.10 -2.95
CA ALA A 31 10.16 2.88 -2.78
C ALA A 31 11.42 2.05 -3.05
N GLY A 32 11.45 0.78 -2.62
CA GLY A 32 12.57 -0.13 -2.89
C GLY A 32 12.69 -0.49 -4.37
N ALA A 33 11.55 -0.75 -5.04
CA ALA A 33 11.55 -1.02 -6.47
C ALA A 33 11.98 0.22 -7.28
N ALA A 34 11.50 1.41 -6.94
CA ALA A 34 11.92 2.66 -7.57
C ALA A 34 13.43 2.90 -7.43
N LEU A 35 14.00 2.67 -6.23
CA LEU A 35 15.45 2.75 -6.02
C LEU A 35 16.21 1.69 -6.83
N SER A 36 15.69 0.48 -6.94
CA SER A 36 16.33 -0.59 -7.72
C SER A 36 16.36 -0.27 -9.21
N LEU A 37 15.27 0.27 -9.76
CA LEU A 37 15.18 0.74 -11.14
C LEU A 37 16.16 1.89 -11.40
N LEU A 38 16.21 2.85 -10.49
CA LEU A 38 17.15 3.96 -10.57
C LEU A 38 18.60 3.47 -10.62
N LYS A 39 19.00 2.60 -9.70
CA LYS A 39 20.35 2.01 -9.66
C LYS A 39 20.67 1.21 -10.92
N ALA A 40 19.72 0.45 -11.45
CA ALA A 40 19.90 -0.29 -12.70
C ALA A 40 20.16 0.65 -13.89
N GLY A 41 19.40 1.74 -14.00
CA GLY A 41 19.62 2.77 -15.01
C GLY A 41 20.99 3.45 -14.92
N MET A 42 21.42 3.79 -13.69
CA MET A 42 22.74 4.35 -13.43
C MET A 42 23.86 3.37 -13.78
N THR A 43 23.70 2.08 -13.46
CA THR A 43 24.69 1.05 -13.77
C THR A 43 24.87 0.86 -15.28
N GLN A 44 23.79 0.99 -16.07
CA GLN A 44 23.88 0.95 -17.52
C GLN A 44 24.66 2.15 -18.07
N LYS A 45 24.47 3.35 -17.52
CA LYS A 45 25.23 4.55 -17.86
C LYS A 45 26.69 4.49 -17.36
N ALA A 46 26.97 3.74 -16.29
CA ALA A 46 28.28 3.62 -15.63
C ALA A 46 29.37 3.02 -16.53
N VAL A 47 28.99 2.32 -17.60
CA VAL A 47 29.94 1.88 -18.66
C VAL A 47 30.64 3.09 -19.30
N ALA A 48 29.95 4.24 -19.33
CA ALA A 48 30.46 5.49 -19.91
C ALA A 48 30.99 6.49 -18.84
N SER A 49 30.60 6.36 -17.57
CA SER A 49 30.93 7.29 -16.49
C SER A 49 31.20 6.56 -15.16
N PRO A 50 32.48 6.51 -14.71
CA PRO A 50 32.78 5.92 -13.40
C PRO A 50 32.09 6.60 -12.21
N SER A 51 31.72 7.90 -12.32
CA SER A 51 31.01 8.64 -11.27
C SER A 51 29.61 8.09 -11.06
N ASP A 52 28.89 7.71 -12.11
CA ASP A 52 27.53 7.12 -12.01
C ASP A 52 27.54 5.78 -11.27
N HIS A 53 28.59 5.00 -11.45
CA HIS A 53 28.75 3.74 -10.70
C HIS A 53 28.95 3.98 -9.20
N LEU A 54 29.78 4.93 -8.84
CA LEU A 54 29.98 5.30 -7.43
C LEU A 54 28.69 5.82 -6.80
N LEU A 55 27.96 6.70 -7.49
CA LEU A 55 26.67 7.21 -7.02
C LEU A 55 25.63 6.09 -6.82
N ALA A 56 25.54 5.14 -7.75
CA ALA A 56 24.64 4.00 -7.60
C ALA A 56 24.96 3.17 -6.35
N CYS A 57 26.23 3.01 -5.99
CA CYS A 57 26.64 2.33 -4.76
C CYS A 57 26.34 3.12 -3.49
N GLU A 58 26.35 4.44 -3.57
CA GLU A 58 26.19 5.36 -2.42
C GLU A 58 24.73 5.64 -2.07
N LEU A 59 23.79 5.44 -3.00
CA LEU A 59 22.37 5.66 -2.74
C LEU A 59 21.81 4.61 -1.78
N ASN A 60 21.18 5.07 -0.70
CA ASN A 60 20.56 4.23 0.30
C ASN A 60 19.10 4.63 0.52
N LEU A 61 18.23 3.64 0.71
CA LEU A 61 16.88 3.85 1.18
C LEU A 61 16.85 3.76 2.71
N LEU A 62 16.47 4.86 3.35
CA LEU A 62 16.22 4.91 4.78
C LEU A 62 14.72 4.78 5.03
N GLY A 63 14.28 3.59 5.42
CA GLY A 63 12.88 3.27 5.69
C GLY A 63 12.44 1.95 5.07
N ASP A 64 11.12 1.71 5.05
CA ASP A 64 10.52 0.50 4.52
C ASP A 64 10.58 0.47 2.99
N PRO A 65 11.26 -0.52 2.38
CA PRO A 65 11.34 -0.65 0.92
C PRO A 65 10.01 -1.04 0.27
N THR A 66 9.07 -1.58 1.02
CA THR A 66 7.75 -1.98 0.53
C THR A 66 6.75 -0.83 0.47
N LEU A 67 7.11 0.33 1.03
CA LEU A 67 6.25 1.50 1.08
C LEU A 67 5.87 1.95 -0.34
N GLY A 68 4.56 1.96 -0.63
CA GLY A 68 4.01 2.55 -1.85
C GLY A 68 4.11 4.08 -1.81
N LEU A 69 4.69 4.68 -2.86
CA LEU A 69 4.76 6.12 -3.00
C LEU A 69 3.40 6.66 -3.48
N ARG A 70 2.89 7.69 -2.81
CA ARG A 70 1.60 8.30 -3.12
C ARG A 70 1.81 9.59 -3.90
N GLY A 71 1.26 9.64 -5.11
CA GLY A 71 1.27 10.85 -5.96
C GLY A 71 0.05 11.74 -5.79
N THR A 72 -0.97 11.27 -5.06
CA THR A 72 -2.23 11.98 -4.83
C THR A 72 -2.61 11.97 -3.35
N ILE A 73 -3.47 12.90 -2.95
CA ILE A 73 -4.07 12.89 -1.61
C ILE A 73 -5.03 11.69 -1.54
N PRO A 74 -4.86 10.77 -0.56
CA PRO A 74 -5.75 9.63 -0.43
C PRO A 74 -7.19 10.08 -0.16
N ARG A 75 -8.15 9.49 -0.86
CA ARG A 75 -9.57 9.74 -0.59
C ARG A 75 -10.07 8.82 0.53
N THR A 76 -11.11 9.25 1.22
CA THR A 76 -11.79 8.42 2.22
C THR A 76 -12.93 7.67 1.52
N PRO A 77 -12.90 6.33 1.44
CA PRO A 77 -13.93 5.56 0.79
C PRO A 77 -15.21 5.54 1.62
N THR A 78 -16.34 5.39 0.94
CA THR A 78 -17.61 5.05 1.57
C THR A 78 -17.70 3.54 1.69
N VAL A 79 -17.91 3.04 2.91
CA VAL A 79 -18.03 1.60 3.19
C VAL A 79 -19.42 1.32 3.72
N LYS A 80 -20.10 0.32 3.15
CA LYS A 80 -21.44 -0.11 3.54
C LYS A 80 -21.41 -1.59 3.90
N GLY A 81 -22.15 -1.94 4.94
CA GLY A 81 -22.39 -3.31 5.41
C GLY A 81 -23.67 -3.38 6.22
N PRO A 82 -24.07 -4.57 6.66
CA PRO A 82 -25.22 -4.73 7.54
C PRO A 82 -24.99 -4.01 8.87
N GLN A 83 -26.07 -3.60 9.52
CA GLN A 83 -26.00 -2.95 10.83
C GLN A 83 -25.77 -3.97 11.96
N GLU A 84 -26.18 -5.21 11.78
CA GLU A 84 -26.01 -6.34 12.69
C GLU A 84 -25.94 -7.66 11.92
N LEU A 85 -25.40 -8.70 12.52
CA LEU A 85 -25.29 -10.04 11.97
C LEU A 85 -25.95 -11.05 12.91
N PRO A 86 -26.67 -12.07 12.39
CA PRO A 86 -27.06 -13.22 13.19
C PRO A 86 -25.85 -14.12 13.46
N PRO A 87 -25.80 -14.83 14.62
CA PRO A 87 -24.74 -15.79 14.90
C PRO A 87 -24.84 -17.01 13.96
N GLY A 88 -23.70 -17.70 13.76
CA GLY A 88 -23.60 -18.90 12.95
C GLY A 88 -22.91 -18.71 11.60
N ASN A 89 -23.15 -19.64 10.69
CA ASN A 89 -22.54 -19.62 9.35
C ASN A 89 -23.29 -18.66 8.42
N LEU A 90 -22.58 -17.68 7.87
CA LEU A 90 -23.16 -16.69 6.96
C LEU A 90 -22.13 -16.21 5.92
N SER A 91 -22.60 -15.48 4.93
CA SER A 91 -21.78 -14.74 3.99
C SER A 91 -21.96 -13.24 4.22
N LEU A 92 -20.91 -12.58 4.69
CA LEU A 92 -20.90 -11.12 4.90
C LEU A 92 -20.49 -10.43 3.60
N ILE A 93 -21.36 -9.55 3.10
CA ILE A 93 -21.10 -8.72 1.92
C ILE A 93 -20.75 -7.31 2.42
N ILE A 94 -19.62 -6.81 1.98
CA ILE A 94 -19.18 -5.42 2.19
C ILE A 94 -19.09 -4.74 0.83
N GLU A 95 -19.76 -3.61 0.71
CA GLU A 95 -19.73 -2.76 -0.47
C GLU A 95 -18.90 -1.51 -0.18
N SER A 96 -18.01 -1.15 -1.10
CA SER A 96 -17.28 0.11 -1.01
C SER A 96 -17.10 0.75 -2.38
N ASP A 97 -16.82 2.04 -2.41
CA ASP A 97 -16.41 2.75 -3.62
C ASP A 97 -14.87 2.72 -3.83
N ALA A 98 -14.18 1.75 -3.22
CA ALA A 98 -12.74 1.56 -3.24
C ALA A 98 -12.36 0.24 -3.95
N PRO A 99 -12.34 0.19 -5.30
CA PRO A 99 -11.87 -0.99 -6.02
C PRO A 99 -10.41 -1.32 -5.69
N HIS A 100 -10.11 -2.62 -5.71
CA HIS A 100 -8.76 -3.15 -5.43
C HIS A 100 -8.19 -2.74 -4.06
N SER A 101 -9.05 -2.37 -3.11
CA SER A 101 -8.64 -2.08 -1.75
C SER A 101 -8.40 -3.37 -0.96
N ILE A 102 -7.52 -3.29 0.03
CA ILE A 102 -7.31 -4.36 1.00
C ILE A 102 -8.42 -4.26 2.04
N VAL A 103 -9.17 -5.33 2.19
CA VAL A 103 -10.23 -5.46 3.19
C VAL A 103 -9.83 -6.50 4.19
N SER A 104 -9.68 -6.11 5.45
CA SER A 104 -9.39 -7.00 6.56
C SER A 104 -10.59 -7.12 7.49
N LEU A 105 -10.76 -8.32 8.03
CA LEU A 105 -11.81 -8.67 8.97
C LEU A 105 -11.20 -9.31 10.20
N GLN A 106 -11.63 -8.88 11.38
CA GLN A 106 -11.31 -9.54 12.64
C GLN A 106 -12.51 -9.48 13.58
N ASP A 107 -12.58 -10.41 14.52
CA ASP A 107 -13.51 -10.39 15.65
C ASP A 107 -12.77 -10.28 16.98
N ASP A 108 -13.54 -10.21 18.06
CA ASP A 108 -13.00 -10.13 19.43
C ASP A 108 -12.36 -11.45 19.90
N PHE A 109 -12.56 -12.56 19.17
CA PHE A 109 -12.04 -13.90 19.46
C PHE A 109 -10.84 -14.30 18.60
N GLY A 110 -10.37 -13.40 17.73
CA GLY A 110 -9.18 -13.62 16.89
C GLY A 110 -9.47 -14.17 15.49
N LEU A 111 -10.73 -14.19 15.04
CA LEU A 111 -11.04 -14.43 13.63
C LEU A 111 -10.32 -13.37 12.78
N TYR A 112 -9.58 -13.80 11.78
CA TYR A 112 -8.84 -12.92 10.90
C TYR A 112 -8.93 -13.39 9.45
N ALA A 113 -9.37 -12.50 8.59
CA ALA A 113 -9.38 -12.73 7.15
C ALA A 113 -8.95 -11.45 6.42
N VAL A 114 -8.19 -11.60 5.34
CA VAL A 114 -7.79 -10.50 4.47
C VAL A 114 -8.07 -10.90 3.03
N THR A 115 -8.65 -9.98 2.27
CA THR A 115 -8.86 -10.13 0.84
C THR A 115 -8.76 -8.79 0.13
N VAL A 116 -8.86 -8.81 -1.20
CA VAL A 116 -8.86 -7.59 -2.03
C VAL A 116 -10.26 -7.43 -2.61
N SER A 117 -10.80 -6.20 -2.58
CA SER A 117 -12.08 -5.89 -3.20
C SER A 117 -12.01 -6.06 -4.72
N ASP A 118 -13.14 -6.41 -5.32
CA ASP A 118 -13.28 -6.54 -6.78
C ASP A 118 -13.25 -5.17 -7.49
N GLU A 119 -13.42 -5.16 -8.81
CA GLU A 119 -13.46 -3.95 -9.63
C GLU A 119 -14.61 -2.99 -9.25
N SER A 120 -15.65 -3.50 -8.61
CA SER A 120 -16.79 -2.72 -8.11
C SER A 120 -16.63 -2.26 -6.66
N GLY A 121 -15.54 -2.68 -5.98
CA GLY A 121 -15.26 -2.39 -4.58
C GLY A 121 -15.95 -3.35 -3.60
N ASN A 122 -16.52 -4.46 -4.06
CA ASN A 122 -17.24 -5.41 -3.23
C ASN A 122 -16.34 -6.52 -2.71
N VAL A 123 -16.70 -7.06 -1.54
CA VAL A 123 -16.05 -8.22 -0.92
C VAL A 123 -17.11 -9.11 -0.29
N VAL A 124 -16.89 -10.42 -0.37
CA VAL A 124 -17.70 -11.43 0.31
C VAL A 124 -16.81 -12.27 1.23
N PHE A 125 -17.17 -12.31 2.51
CA PHE A 125 -16.49 -13.15 3.51
C PHE A 125 -17.42 -14.29 3.93
N PRO A 126 -17.05 -15.56 3.71
CA PRO A 126 -17.71 -16.67 4.37
C PRO A 126 -17.26 -16.69 5.85
N LEU A 127 -18.20 -16.61 6.77
CA LEU A 127 -17.94 -16.48 8.21
C LEU A 127 -18.73 -17.51 9.01
N ASN A 128 -18.14 -17.86 10.16
CA ASN A 128 -18.87 -18.50 11.26
C ASN A 128 -18.67 -17.61 12.50
N VAL A 129 -19.71 -16.88 12.87
CA VAL A 129 -19.64 -15.84 13.92
C VAL A 129 -20.36 -16.28 15.17
N VAL A 130 -19.80 -15.87 16.31
CA VAL A 130 -20.30 -16.19 17.64
C VAL A 130 -21.18 -15.04 18.14
N GLU A 131 -22.27 -15.39 18.83
CA GLU A 131 -23.16 -14.45 19.48
C GLU A 131 -22.39 -13.54 20.46
N ASP A 132 -22.85 -12.32 20.64
CA ASP A 132 -22.22 -11.28 21.48
C ASP A 132 -20.79 -10.88 21.06
N SER A 133 -20.37 -11.17 19.82
CA SER A 133 -19.10 -10.68 19.26
C SER A 133 -19.29 -9.41 18.44
N THR A 134 -18.18 -8.76 18.11
CA THR A 134 -18.15 -7.62 17.19
C THR A 134 -17.20 -7.92 16.04
N ILE A 135 -17.71 -7.84 14.82
CA ILE A 135 -16.89 -7.94 13.63
C ILE A 135 -16.37 -6.54 13.27
N THR A 136 -15.06 -6.42 13.19
CA THR A 136 -14.38 -5.18 12.74
C THR A 136 -13.86 -5.38 11.33
N ILE A 137 -14.36 -4.57 10.38
CA ILE A 137 -13.92 -4.54 8.99
C ILE A 137 -13.09 -3.28 8.78
N THR A 138 -11.90 -3.42 8.20
CA THR A 138 -11.09 -2.27 7.79
C THR A 138 -10.83 -2.33 6.30
N VAL A 139 -11.22 -1.28 5.60
CA VAL A 139 -10.96 -1.07 4.17
C VAL A 139 -9.82 -0.07 4.04
N SER A 140 -8.75 -0.42 3.31
CA SER A 140 -7.57 0.42 3.13
C SER A 140 -6.91 0.17 1.78
N GLY A 141 -6.03 1.09 1.37
CA GLY A 141 -5.26 0.92 0.12
C GLY A 141 -4.31 2.08 -0.14
N PRO A 142 -3.47 1.99 -1.18
CA PRO A 142 -2.51 3.04 -1.51
C PRO A 142 -3.16 4.40 -1.82
N GLU A 143 -4.36 4.37 -2.41
CA GLU A 143 -5.12 5.57 -2.81
C GLU A 143 -6.25 5.93 -1.85
N TYR A 144 -6.39 5.17 -0.73
CA TYR A 144 -7.49 5.29 0.22
C TYR A 144 -6.99 5.50 1.64
N ASN A 145 -7.67 6.37 2.39
CA ASN A 145 -7.57 6.39 3.85
C ASN A 145 -8.23 5.14 4.42
N ALA A 146 -7.68 4.60 5.50
CA ALA A 146 -8.30 3.48 6.18
C ALA A 146 -9.66 3.88 6.78
N VAL A 147 -10.69 3.09 6.50
CA VAL A 147 -12.03 3.22 7.08
C VAL A 147 -12.38 1.94 7.81
N THR A 148 -12.89 2.07 9.01
CA THR A 148 -13.28 0.95 9.86
C THR A 148 -14.79 0.94 10.09
N LEU A 149 -15.43 -0.22 9.86
CA LEU A 149 -16.83 -0.51 10.16
C LEU A 149 -16.89 -1.54 11.29
N ARG A 150 -17.75 -1.35 12.28
CA ARG A 150 -17.98 -2.32 13.36
C ARG A 150 -19.41 -2.81 13.29
N ILE A 151 -19.61 -4.13 13.31
CA ILE A 151 -20.88 -4.80 13.13
C ILE A 151 -21.10 -5.75 14.33
N PRO A 152 -22.05 -5.50 15.19
CA PRO A 152 -22.38 -6.40 16.28
C PRO A 152 -23.03 -7.69 15.77
N VAL A 153 -22.75 -8.81 16.44
CA VAL A 153 -23.41 -10.11 16.23
C VAL A 153 -24.42 -10.33 17.35
N ARG A 154 -25.70 -10.49 16.99
CA ARG A 154 -26.81 -10.62 17.94
C ARG A 154 -27.81 -11.69 17.50
#